data_657b9736d211e6c3814dcb7edffa31d0
#
_entry.id   657b9736d211e6c3814dcb7edffa31d0
#
_cell.length_a   1.000
_cell.length_b   1.000
_cell.length_c   1.000
_cell.angle_alpha   90.00
_cell.angle_beta   90.00
_cell.angle_gamma   90.00
#
_symmetry.space_group_name_H-M   'P 1'
#
loop_
_entity.id
_entity.type
_entity.pdbx_description
1 polymer ?
#
loop_
_entity_poly.entity_id
_entity_poly.type
_entity_poly.pdbx_seq_one_letter_code
_entity_poly.pdbx_strand_id
1 'polypeptide(L)'
;AGAHFFVDKKSEIWESVPMEYTAWAVGHFFTRKNGAASYYKKCTNDNSVSIELCDCKKGVSWEQMLAVRELVQYIQKRCPNAKTIIRHWDVNGKACPEPMIGKGNLKWKHLYNKIMYNYQYRAKVTKAAAIRSSKGVKPTNKIGSINPGEVVKISKVVGAWGRLLNKKNDKWQWISLKKVKEI
;
A
#
# COMPACT_ATOMS: atom_id res chain seq x y z
N ALA A 1 -8.06 -23.92 6.39
CA ALA A 1 -7.37 -22.81 5.74
C ALA A 1 -7.21 -21.70 6.78
N GLY A 2 -6.02 -21.14 6.91
CA GLY A 2 -5.73 -20.09 7.89
C GLY A 2 -4.57 -19.24 7.41
N ALA A 3 -4.47 -18.01 7.91
CA ALA A 3 -3.34 -17.14 7.70
C ALA A 3 -2.53 -17.00 8.98
N HIS A 4 -1.28 -16.56 8.89
CA HIS A 4 -0.48 -16.23 10.07
C HIS A 4 -1.08 -15.03 10.79
N PHE A 5 -1.43 -13.99 10.03
CA PHE A 5 -1.93 -12.74 10.58
C PHE A 5 -3.23 -12.29 9.91
N PHE A 6 -4.07 -11.62 10.70
CA PHE A 6 -5.25 -10.91 10.24
C PHE A 6 -5.13 -9.44 10.63
N VAL A 7 -5.50 -8.53 9.73
CA VAL A 7 -5.50 -7.08 9.97
C VAL A 7 -6.88 -6.53 9.65
N ASP A 8 -7.55 -5.97 10.64
CA ASP A 8 -8.88 -5.41 10.49
C ASP A 8 -8.88 -3.92 10.08
N LYS A 9 -10.06 -3.34 9.84
CA LYS A 9 -10.20 -1.93 9.48
C LYS A 9 -9.87 -0.95 10.60
N LYS A 10 -9.87 -1.41 11.85
CA LYS A 10 -9.52 -0.61 13.02
C LYS A 10 -8.03 -0.60 13.29
N SER A 11 -7.24 -1.30 12.47
CA SER A 11 -5.79 -1.49 12.61
C SER A 11 -5.39 -2.53 13.66
N GLU A 12 -6.32 -3.33 14.14
CA GLU A 12 -6.03 -4.43 15.03
C GLU A 12 -5.33 -5.55 14.25
N ILE A 13 -4.25 -6.09 14.82
CA ILE A 13 -3.47 -7.18 14.24
C ILE A 13 -3.61 -8.40 15.13
N TRP A 14 -4.03 -9.50 14.53
CA TRP A 14 -4.22 -10.78 15.20
C TRP A 14 -3.27 -11.81 14.62
N GLU A 15 -2.46 -12.45 15.46
CA GLU A 15 -1.69 -13.62 15.09
C GLU A 15 -2.54 -14.86 15.33
N SER A 16 -2.75 -15.67 14.29
CA SER A 16 -3.56 -16.90 14.33
C SER A 16 -2.69 -18.15 14.25
N VAL A 17 -1.63 -18.08 13.46
CA VAL A 17 -0.62 -19.15 13.35
C VAL A 17 0.74 -18.51 13.58
N PRO A 18 1.51 -18.93 14.59
CA PRO A 18 2.87 -18.45 14.80
C PRO A 18 3.74 -18.67 13.55
N MET A 19 4.67 -17.73 13.29
CA MET A 19 5.45 -17.74 12.03
C MET A 19 6.39 -18.93 11.87
N GLU A 20 6.68 -19.67 12.93
CA GLU A 20 7.45 -20.91 12.94
C GLU A 20 6.65 -22.12 12.44
N TYR A 21 5.34 -22.00 12.28
CA TYR A 21 4.46 -23.04 11.75
C TYR A 21 3.95 -22.66 10.37
N THR A 22 3.55 -23.67 9.59
CA THR A 22 2.98 -23.47 8.25
C THR A 22 1.51 -23.10 8.31
N ALA A 23 1.14 -21.91 7.80
CA ALA A 23 -0.25 -21.52 7.60
C ALA A 23 -0.74 -21.91 6.18
N TRP A 24 -1.89 -22.59 6.09
CA TRP A 24 -2.45 -23.08 4.82
C TRP A 24 -3.25 -21.97 4.09
N ALA A 25 -2.55 -20.97 3.56
CA ALA A 25 -3.11 -19.75 3.00
C ALA A 25 -3.14 -19.70 1.47
N VAL A 26 -2.15 -20.28 0.76
CA VAL A 26 -2.01 -20.09 -0.68
C VAL A 26 -2.73 -21.13 -1.55
N GLY A 27 -3.25 -22.21 -0.97
CA GLY A 27 -4.09 -23.22 -1.64
C GLY A 27 -3.40 -23.95 -2.81
N HIS A 28 -4.15 -24.90 -3.42
CA HIS A 28 -3.65 -25.76 -4.51
C HIS A 28 -4.23 -25.40 -5.88
N PHE A 29 -5.29 -24.59 -5.96
CA PHE A 29 -5.93 -24.25 -7.22
C PHE A 29 -5.13 -23.23 -7.99
N PHE A 30 -5.03 -23.46 -9.30
CA PHE A 30 -4.28 -22.62 -10.21
C PHE A 30 -5.18 -22.13 -11.35
N THR A 31 -5.22 -20.81 -11.54
CA THR A 31 -5.85 -20.21 -12.71
C THR A 31 -4.93 -19.14 -13.29
N ARG A 32 -4.46 -19.33 -14.52
CA ARG A 32 -3.79 -18.28 -15.29
C ARG A 32 -4.82 -17.41 -15.98
N LYS A 33 -5.08 -16.22 -15.44
CA LYS A 33 -5.87 -15.18 -16.11
C LYS A 33 -5.11 -13.86 -16.02
N ASN A 34 -5.00 -13.13 -17.13
CA ASN A 34 -4.55 -11.72 -17.17
C ASN A 34 -3.26 -11.42 -16.38
N GLY A 35 -2.21 -12.21 -16.53
CA GLY A 35 -0.93 -12.00 -15.86
C GLY A 35 -0.89 -12.43 -14.39
N ALA A 36 -1.88 -13.21 -13.94
CA ALA A 36 -1.87 -13.86 -12.64
C ALA A 36 -0.78 -14.93 -12.53
N ALA A 37 -0.53 -15.36 -11.28
CA ALA A 37 0.29 -16.54 -10.97
C ALA A 37 1.77 -16.46 -11.42
N SER A 38 2.38 -15.28 -11.38
CA SER A 38 3.82 -15.11 -11.65
C SER A 38 4.71 -15.81 -10.62
N TYR A 39 4.18 -16.12 -9.44
CA TYR A 39 4.83 -16.85 -8.36
C TYR A 39 4.31 -18.28 -8.18
N TYR A 40 3.60 -18.82 -9.18
CA TYR A 40 3.11 -20.19 -9.14
C TYR A 40 4.27 -21.20 -8.96
N LYS A 41 4.11 -22.13 -8.04
CA LYS A 41 5.14 -23.11 -7.59
C LYS A 41 6.42 -22.49 -6.99
N LYS A 42 6.55 -21.15 -6.95
CA LYS A 42 7.66 -20.47 -6.30
C LYS A 42 7.31 -20.04 -4.87
N CYS A 43 6.08 -19.58 -4.66
CA CYS A 43 5.55 -19.30 -3.34
C CYS A 43 4.63 -20.45 -2.92
N THR A 44 4.91 -21.03 -1.76
CA THR A 44 4.17 -22.13 -1.13
C THR A 44 3.80 -21.73 0.30
N ASN A 45 2.99 -22.55 0.98
CA ASN A 45 2.68 -22.33 2.39
C ASN A 45 3.94 -22.38 3.27
N ASP A 46 4.92 -23.23 2.90
CA ASP A 46 6.11 -23.47 3.72
C ASP A 46 7.20 -22.38 3.59
N ASN A 47 7.13 -21.54 2.54
CA ASN A 47 8.11 -20.50 2.30
C ASN A 47 7.51 -19.08 2.30
N SER A 48 6.34 -18.91 2.92
CA SER A 48 5.66 -17.62 2.99
C SER A 48 5.01 -17.34 4.33
N VAL A 49 4.96 -16.06 4.69
CA VAL A 49 4.12 -15.56 5.78
C VAL A 49 2.91 -14.88 5.19
N SER A 50 1.72 -15.31 5.59
CA SER A 50 0.44 -14.84 5.04
C SER A 50 -0.24 -13.81 5.94
N ILE A 51 -0.77 -12.76 5.31
CA ILE A 51 -1.53 -11.69 5.95
C ILE A 51 -2.90 -11.60 5.27
N GLU A 52 -3.97 -11.73 6.04
CA GLU A 52 -5.34 -11.54 5.59
C GLU A 52 -5.84 -10.14 5.94
N LEU A 53 -6.40 -9.43 4.97
CA LEU A 53 -7.03 -8.11 5.18
C LEU A 53 -8.53 -8.29 5.39
N CYS A 54 -9.00 -8.11 6.62
CA CYS A 54 -10.40 -8.25 6.95
C CYS A 54 -11.23 -7.10 6.32
N ASP A 55 -12.45 -7.41 5.88
CA ASP A 55 -13.44 -6.44 5.36
C ASP A 55 -12.93 -5.50 4.25
N CYS A 56 -11.95 -5.90 3.47
CA CYS A 56 -11.33 -5.06 2.47
C CYS A 56 -12.14 -4.93 1.15
N LYS A 57 -13.34 -5.53 1.02
CA LYS A 57 -14.16 -5.50 -0.23
C LYS A 57 -14.37 -4.09 -0.78
N LYS A 58 -14.58 -3.09 0.07
CA LYS A 58 -14.70 -1.67 -0.32
C LYS A 58 -13.36 -0.94 -0.42
N GLY A 59 -12.24 -1.64 -0.29
CA GLY A 59 -10.89 -1.10 -0.28
C GLY A 59 -10.25 -1.15 1.11
N VAL A 60 -8.95 -0.88 1.16
CA VAL A 60 -8.15 -0.88 2.39
C VAL A 60 -8.18 0.53 2.98
N SER A 61 -8.51 0.66 4.27
CA SER A 61 -8.49 1.95 4.97
C SER A 61 -7.06 2.47 5.12
N TRP A 62 -6.92 3.76 5.44
CA TRP A 62 -5.60 4.35 5.71
C TRP A 62 -4.95 3.70 6.93
N GLU A 63 -5.73 3.50 7.97
CA GLU A 63 -5.32 2.91 9.24
C GLU A 63 -4.89 1.46 9.02
N GLN A 64 -5.67 0.68 8.29
CA GLN A 64 -5.33 -0.69 7.92
C GLN A 64 -4.03 -0.76 7.08
N MET A 65 -3.81 0.18 6.15
CA MET A 65 -2.54 0.27 5.40
C MET A 65 -1.34 0.52 6.31
N LEU A 66 -1.50 1.33 7.37
CA LEU A 66 -0.42 1.58 8.35
C LEU A 66 -0.13 0.33 9.18
N ALA A 67 -1.17 -0.35 9.66
CA ALA A 67 -1.02 -1.59 10.43
C ALA A 67 -0.33 -2.67 9.60
N VAL A 68 -0.73 -2.85 8.32
CA VAL A 68 -0.04 -3.78 7.42
C VAL A 68 1.43 -3.40 7.24
N ARG A 69 1.75 -2.12 7.12
CA ARG A 69 3.15 -1.67 7.03
C ARG A 69 3.94 -2.05 8.28
N GLU A 70 3.41 -1.78 9.46
CA GLU A 70 4.06 -2.11 10.73
C GLU A 70 4.26 -3.61 10.87
N LEU A 71 3.23 -4.39 10.55
CA LEU A 71 3.30 -5.85 10.54
C LEU A 71 4.35 -6.39 9.58
N VAL A 72 4.41 -5.86 8.35
CA VAL A 72 5.43 -6.27 7.37
C VAL A 72 6.85 -5.94 7.88
N GLN A 73 7.04 -4.80 8.52
CA GLN A 73 8.33 -4.44 9.12
C GLN A 73 8.71 -5.39 10.26
N TYR A 74 7.73 -5.77 11.10
CA TYR A 74 7.90 -6.77 12.14
C TYR A 74 8.32 -8.13 11.55
N ILE A 75 7.58 -8.62 10.54
CA ILE A 75 7.88 -9.89 9.86
C ILE A 75 9.30 -9.84 9.25
N GLN A 76 9.64 -8.79 8.53
CA GLN A 76 10.96 -8.66 7.88
C GLN A 76 12.13 -8.58 8.87
N LYS A 77 11.89 -8.05 10.06
CA LYS A 77 12.89 -8.06 11.14
C LYS A 77 13.15 -9.47 11.67
N ARG A 78 12.12 -10.31 11.79
CA ARG A 78 12.21 -11.69 12.26
C ARG A 78 12.60 -12.67 11.16
N CYS A 79 12.18 -12.40 9.94
CA CYS A 79 12.44 -13.21 8.75
C CYS A 79 13.12 -12.32 7.67
N PRO A 80 14.44 -12.05 7.76
CA PRO A 80 15.14 -11.13 6.85
C PRO A 80 15.06 -11.53 5.36
N ASN A 81 14.77 -12.80 5.08
CA ASN A 81 14.57 -13.31 3.72
C ASN A 81 13.18 -13.00 3.14
N ALA A 82 12.21 -12.58 3.95
CA ALA A 82 10.88 -12.20 3.52
C ALA A 82 10.86 -10.80 2.86
N LYS A 83 11.61 -10.62 1.77
CA LYS A 83 11.79 -9.32 1.10
C LYS A 83 10.68 -8.99 0.10
N THR A 84 9.98 -9.98 -0.40
CA THR A 84 8.99 -9.84 -1.47
C THR A 84 7.59 -9.86 -0.89
N ILE A 85 6.77 -8.87 -1.26
CA ILE A 85 5.35 -8.81 -0.89
C ILE A 85 4.54 -9.05 -2.15
N ILE A 86 3.66 -10.05 -2.10
CA ILE A 86 2.83 -10.48 -3.23
C ILE A 86 1.40 -10.69 -2.79
N ARG A 87 0.49 -10.80 -3.74
CA ARG A 87 -0.92 -11.14 -3.51
C ARG A 87 -1.13 -12.65 -3.72
N HIS A 88 -2.17 -13.19 -3.16
CA HIS A 88 -2.64 -14.53 -3.50
C HIS A 88 -2.91 -14.66 -5.02
N TRP A 89 -3.40 -13.59 -5.65
CA TRP A 89 -3.49 -13.46 -7.11
C TRP A 89 -2.18 -13.76 -7.83
N ASP A 90 -1.07 -13.29 -7.33
CA ASP A 90 0.25 -13.49 -7.93
C ASP A 90 0.77 -14.92 -7.73
N VAL A 91 0.21 -15.66 -6.77
CA VAL A 91 0.59 -17.08 -6.50
C VAL A 91 -0.17 -18.05 -7.38
N ASN A 92 -1.50 -18.02 -7.38
CA ASN A 92 -2.32 -19.04 -8.04
C ASN A 92 -3.48 -18.49 -8.88
N GLY A 93 -3.61 -17.16 -9.01
CA GLY A 93 -4.65 -16.51 -9.79
C GLY A 93 -5.99 -16.33 -9.06
N LYS A 94 -6.11 -16.72 -7.79
CA LYS A 94 -7.29 -16.43 -6.98
C LYS A 94 -7.49 -14.91 -6.89
N ALA A 95 -8.72 -14.43 -7.06
CA ALA A 95 -9.05 -13.01 -6.96
C ALA A 95 -8.93 -12.50 -5.50
N CYS A 96 -7.72 -12.50 -4.95
CA CYS A 96 -7.43 -12.13 -3.57
C CYS A 96 -6.11 -11.33 -3.48
N PRO A 97 -6.11 -10.18 -2.79
CA PRO A 97 -7.28 -9.43 -2.31
C PRO A 97 -8.05 -8.80 -3.48
N GLU A 98 -9.36 -9.04 -3.56
CA GLU A 98 -10.20 -8.64 -4.69
C GLU A 98 -10.08 -7.15 -5.04
N PRO A 99 -10.11 -6.18 -4.08
CA PRO A 99 -9.98 -4.77 -4.40
C PRO A 99 -8.64 -4.36 -4.99
N MET A 100 -7.61 -5.22 -4.87
CA MET A 100 -6.25 -4.96 -5.34
C MET A 100 -5.98 -5.53 -6.74
N ILE A 101 -7.00 -6.10 -7.36
CA ILE A 101 -6.96 -6.66 -8.71
C ILE A 101 -7.74 -5.73 -9.64
N GLY A 102 -7.20 -5.43 -10.81
CA GLY A 102 -7.87 -4.57 -11.76
C GLY A 102 -6.91 -3.87 -12.72
N LYS A 103 -7.45 -2.98 -13.55
CA LYS A 103 -6.71 -2.31 -14.62
C LYS A 103 -5.44 -1.64 -14.09
N GLY A 104 -4.28 -2.07 -14.60
CA GLY A 104 -2.98 -1.52 -14.26
C GLY A 104 -2.51 -1.78 -12.82
N ASN A 105 -3.26 -2.57 -12.03
CA ASN A 105 -2.93 -2.88 -10.63
C ASN A 105 -2.70 -1.63 -9.74
N LEU A 106 -3.36 -0.50 -10.04
CA LEU A 106 -3.08 0.79 -9.37
C LEU A 106 -3.28 0.71 -7.85
N LYS A 107 -4.39 0.12 -7.38
CA LYS A 107 -4.65 -0.03 -5.94
C LYS A 107 -3.59 -0.89 -5.26
N TRP A 108 -3.14 -1.95 -5.93
CA TRP A 108 -2.04 -2.78 -5.43
C TRP A 108 -0.73 -1.99 -5.36
N LYS A 109 -0.38 -1.27 -6.42
CA LYS A 109 0.83 -0.42 -6.42
C LYS A 109 0.81 0.61 -5.29
N HIS A 110 -0.34 1.24 -5.03
CA HIS A 110 -0.49 2.20 -3.93
C HIS A 110 -0.27 1.53 -2.57
N LEU A 111 -0.89 0.37 -2.33
CA LEU A 111 -0.70 -0.39 -1.09
C LEU A 111 0.76 -0.83 -0.94
N TYR A 112 1.34 -1.44 -1.96
CA TYR A 112 2.72 -1.88 -1.98
C TYR A 112 3.70 -0.74 -1.69
N ASN A 113 3.55 0.39 -2.39
CA ASN A 113 4.39 1.57 -2.15
C ASN A 113 4.23 2.11 -0.74
N LYS A 114 3.03 2.06 -0.18
CA LYS A 114 2.78 2.50 1.20
C LYS A 114 3.48 1.60 2.21
N ILE A 115 3.40 0.30 2.00
CA ILE A 115 4.09 -0.69 2.85
C ILE A 115 5.60 -0.50 2.78
N MET A 116 6.17 -0.51 1.58
CA MET A 116 7.62 -0.53 1.38
C MET A 116 8.29 0.84 1.58
N TYR A 117 7.67 1.91 1.12
CA TYR A 117 8.33 3.22 0.99
C TYR A 117 7.62 4.37 1.73
N ASN A 118 6.54 4.09 2.44
CA ASN A 118 5.73 5.06 3.17
C ASN A 118 5.06 6.16 2.29
N TYR A 119 4.96 5.95 0.97
CA TYR A 119 4.15 6.80 0.08
C TYR A 119 3.21 5.94 -0.77
N GLN A 120 2.11 6.52 -1.27
CA GLN A 120 1.16 5.78 -2.10
C GLN A 120 1.60 5.74 -3.56
N TYR A 121 1.96 6.91 -4.13
CA TYR A 121 2.40 7.02 -5.52
C TYR A 121 3.30 8.24 -5.72
N ARG A 122 4.01 8.23 -6.85
CA ARG A 122 4.73 9.39 -7.37
C ARG A 122 3.81 10.19 -8.28
N ALA A 123 3.96 11.49 -8.28
CA ALA A 123 3.18 12.36 -9.16
C ALA A 123 4.06 13.46 -9.75
N LYS A 124 3.89 13.74 -11.05
CA LYS A 124 4.53 14.84 -11.74
C LYS A 124 3.63 16.08 -11.64
N VAL A 125 4.20 17.20 -11.25
CA VAL A 125 3.53 18.49 -11.22
C VAL A 125 3.25 18.94 -12.65
N THR A 126 2.00 19.23 -12.97
CA THR A 126 1.56 19.62 -14.33
C THR A 126 1.36 21.12 -14.49
N LYS A 127 1.09 21.82 -13.38
CA LYS A 127 0.91 23.28 -13.32
C LYS A 127 1.52 23.79 -12.02
N ALA A 128 2.12 24.98 -12.03
CA ALA A 128 2.64 25.62 -10.84
C ALA A 128 1.64 25.55 -9.69
N ALA A 129 2.08 25.09 -8.52
CA ALA A 129 1.24 24.83 -7.38
C ALA A 129 1.81 25.40 -6.10
N ALA A 130 0.91 25.89 -5.23
CA ALA A 130 1.28 26.23 -3.87
C ALA A 130 1.42 24.97 -3.02
N ILE A 131 2.49 24.91 -2.25
CA ILE A 131 2.66 23.97 -1.14
C ILE A 131 2.09 24.60 0.12
N ARG A 132 1.30 23.83 0.87
CA ARG A 132 0.54 24.34 2.03
C ARG A 132 0.80 23.49 3.27
N SER A 133 0.70 24.10 4.45
CA SER A 133 0.85 23.42 5.75
C SER A 133 -0.37 22.58 6.14
N SER A 134 -1.51 22.81 5.49
CA SER A 134 -2.75 22.05 5.69
C SER A 134 -3.51 21.92 4.36
N LYS A 135 -4.47 20.99 4.29
CA LYS A 135 -5.39 20.88 3.17
C LYS A 135 -6.31 22.11 3.08
N GLY A 136 -6.74 22.43 1.85
CA GLY A 136 -7.55 23.61 1.57
C GLY A 136 -6.73 24.87 1.26
N VAL A 137 -7.41 25.86 0.67
CA VAL A 137 -6.81 27.16 0.36
C VAL A 137 -7.17 28.15 1.46
N LYS A 138 -6.16 28.55 2.24
CA LYS A 138 -6.27 29.60 3.27
C LYS A 138 -5.15 30.61 3.06
N PRO A 139 -5.35 31.91 3.33
CA PRO A 139 -4.30 32.93 3.17
C PRO A 139 -3.01 32.58 3.92
N THR A 140 -3.16 32.03 5.13
CA THR A 140 -2.05 31.79 6.07
C THR A 140 -1.36 30.44 5.92
N ASN A 141 -1.87 29.50 5.07
CA ASN A 141 -1.30 28.16 5.00
C ASN A 141 -0.37 27.90 3.82
N LYS A 142 -0.07 28.89 2.98
CA LYS A 142 0.93 28.75 1.92
C LYS A 142 2.33 28.81 2.54
N ILE A 143 3.13 27.75 2.33
CA ILE A 143 4.48 27.62 2.87
C ILE A 143 5.54 27.45 1.78
N GLY A 144 5.13 27.50 0.53
CA GLY A 144 6.03 27.40 -0.62
C GLY A 144 5.27 27.21 -1.93
N SER A 145 6.04 26.98 -2.98
CA SER A 145 5.57 26.67 -4.33
C SER A 145 6.43 25.58 -4.95
N ILE A 146 5.89 24.96 -5.98
CA ILE A 146 6.54 23.91 -6.75
C ILE A 146 6.22 24.10 -8.22
N ASN A 147 7.19 23.87 -9.09
CA ASN A 147 7.11 24.15 -10.51
C ASN A 147 6.59 22.96 -11.32
N PRO A 148 6.04 23.19 -12.53
CA PRO A 148 5.72 22.12 -13.45
C PRO A 148 6.97 21.29 -13.79
N GLY A 149 6.79 19.98 -13.96
CA GLY A 149 7.87 19.05 -14.26
C GLY A 149 8.46 18.36 -13.04
N GLU A 150 8.42 18.99 -11.86
CA GLU A 150 8.92 18.38 -10.63
C GLU A 150 8.09 17.15 -10.22
N VAL A 151 8.76 16.20 -9.56
CA VAL A 151 8.15 14.93 -9.10
C VAL A 151 8.05 14.93 -7.59
N VAL A 152 6.86 14.65 -7.10
CA VAL A 152 6.56 14.54 -5.66
C VAL A 152 6.12 13.12 -5.29
N LYS A 153 6.34 12.74 -4.04
CA LYS A 153 5.84 11.48 -3.46
C LYS A 153 4.61 11.79 -2.58
N ILE A 154 3.47 11.26 -2.98
CA ILE A 154 2.20 11.44 -2.25
C ILE A 154 2.08 10.35 -1.18
N SER A 155 2.13 10.73 0.08
CA SER A 155 2.08 9.80 1.21
C SER A 155 0.66 9.52 1.72
N LYS A 156 -0.26 10.45 1.52
CA LYS A 156 -1.69 10.34 1.91
C LYS A 156 -2.55 11.19 0.98
N VAL A 157 -3.72 10.67 0.63
CA VAL A 157 -4.75 11.43 -0.11
C VAL A 157 -5.92 11.73 0.82
N VAL A 158 -6.40 12.98 0.81
CA VAL A 158 -7.62 13.40 1.53
C VAL A 158 -8.43 14.31 0.63
N GLY A 159 -9.49 13.78 0.03
CA GLY A 159 -10.28 14.48 -0.98
C GLY A 159 -9.39 14.91 -2.16
N ALA A 160 -9.44 16.19 -2.52
CA ALA A 160 -8.65 16.75 -3.63
C ALA A 160 -7.20 17.13 -3.23
N TRP A 161 -6.70 16.69 -2.08
CA TRP A 161 -5.41 17.08 -1.53
C TRP A 161 -4.50 15.87 -1.31
N GLY A 162 -3.25 15.99 -1.77
CA GLY A 162 -2.18 15.03 -1.51
C GLY A 162 -1.23 15.57 -0.43
N ARG A 163 -0.95 14.78 0.60
CA ARG A 163 0.10 15.05 1.56
C ARG A 163 1.42 14.54 0.99
N LEU A 164 2.45 15.39 0.96
CA LEU A 164 3.78 15.00 0.55
C LEU A 164 4.44 14.10 1.61
N LEU A 165 5.43 13.32 1.17
CA LEU A 165 6.15 12.42 2.07
C LEU A 165 6.96 13.18 3.12
N ASN A 166 7.58 14.28 2.74
CA ASN A 166 8.47 15.03 3.62
C ASN A 166 7.74 16.17 4.33
N LYS A 167 8.17 16.47 5.54
CA LYS A 167 7.83 17.69 6.27
C LYS A 167 8.78 18.84 5.88
N LYS A 168 8.35 20.08 6.10
CA LYS A 168 9.19 21.28 6.06
C LYS A 168 8.92 22.08 7.33
N ASN A 169 9.96 22.38 8.11
CA ASN A 169 9.85 23.06 9.42
C ASN A 169 8.77 22.39 10.31
N ASP A 170 8.87 21.06 10.48
CA ASP A 170 7.93 20.18 11.19
C ASP A 170 6.47 20.21 10.74
N LYS A 171 6.15 20.94 9.69
CA LYS A 171 4.80 20.98 9.11
C LYS A 171 4.68 20.03 7.94
N TRP A 172 3.59 19.27 7.88
CA TRP A 172 3.24 18.49 6.71
C TRP A 172 3.00 19.39 5.52
N GLN A 173 3.46 18.95 4.37
CA GLN A 173 3.28 19.65 3.10
C GLN A 173 2.11 19.04 2.33
N TRP A 174 1.24 19.89 1.82
CA TRP A 174 0.06 19.50 1.05
C TRP A 174 0.03 20.18 -0.32
N ILE A 175 -0.38 19.44 -1.33
CA ILE A 175 -0.55 19.92 -2.71
C ILE A 175 -1.93 19.57 -3.22
N SER A 176 -2.51 20.44 -4.06
CA SER A 176 -3.76 20.13 -4.77
C SER A 176 -3.53 19.05 -5.83
N LEU A 177 -4.30 17.96 -5.79
CA LEU A 177 -4.21 16.87 -6.77
C LEU A 177 -4.64 17.29 -8.18
N LYS A 178 -5.37 18.42 -8.33
CA LYS A 178 -5.67 19.04 -9.64
C LYS A 178 -4.43 19.58 -10.34
N LYS A 179 -3.30 19.70 -9.66
CA LYS A 179 -2.04 20.26 -10.16
C LYS A 179 -0.98 19.20 -10.45
N VAL A 180 -1.29 17.92 -10.25
CA VAL A 180 -0.36 16.81 -10.42
C VAL A 180 -1.01 15.68 -11.21
N LYS A 181 -0.18 14.87 -11.87
CA LYS A 181 -0.58 13.63 -12.55
C LYS A 181 0.27 12.48 -11.99
N GLU A 182 -0.39 11.39 -11.61
CA GLU A 182 0.29 10.16 -11.18
C GLU A 182 1.18 9.60 -12.30
N ILE A 183 2.38 9.09 -11.90
CA ILE A 183 3.39 8.48 -12.78
C ILE A 183 3.95 7.19 -12.18
#